data_0ea159d5457360fa9ff80fb3871842fb
#
_entry.id   0ea159d5457360fa9ff80fb3871842fb
#
_cell.length_a   1.000
_cell.length_b   1.000
_cell.length_c   1.000
_cell.angle_alpha   90.00
_cell.angle_beta   90.00
_cell.angle_gamma   90.00
#
_symmetry.space_group_name_H-M   'P 1'
#
loop_
_entity.id
_entity.type
_entity.pdbx_description
1 polymer ?
#
loop_
_entity_poly.entity_id
_entity_poly.type
_entity_poly.pdbx_seq_one_letter_code
_entity_poly.pdbx_strand_id
1 'polypeptide(L)'
;MHPSSTVPPLAELAAAPAWRTVDFISDLHLNACDPATFATWQRYLQATPADAVFILGDLFEVWVGDDAASARIDSPMTTSVEHACVRVMRQAADRLALFFMHGNRDFLVGPALMAQIGAALLSDPTVLTFADQRWLLSHGDALCLNDAGYQEFRRLVRSPDWQRAFLARPLAERQALAKDMRRQSEARKHSGIDYGDVDAAAVRQWLSAASAPVLIHGHTHKPARHDLGGGLSRWVLGDWDSLASVPRAEVLRLGAGGLERIALLSP
;
A
#
# COMPACT_ATOMS: atom_id res chain seq x y z
N MET A 1 23.46 14.48 -13.75
CA MET A 1 22.95 13.24 -14.39
C MET A 1 21.83 12.72 -13.52
N HIS A 2 20.57 12.77 -14.00
CA HIS A 2 19.48 12.10 -13.31
C HIS A 2 19.78 10.61 -13.25
N PRO A 3 19.56 9.93 -12.10
CA PRO A 3 19.70 8.49 -12.07
C PRO A 3 18.76 7.89 -13.10
N SER A 4 19.29 7.10 -14.00
CA SER A 4 18.49 6.36 -14.99
C SER A 4 17.57 5.42 -14.22
N SER A 5 16.27 5.71 -14.23
CA SER A 5 15.26 4.82 -13.66
C SER A 5 15.21 3.56 -14.53
N THR A 6 15.90 2.53 -14.10
CA THR A 6 15.69 1.21 -14.71
C THR A 6 14.30 0.72 -14.31
N VAL A 7 13.49 0.36 -15.29
CA VAL A 7 12.19 -0.28 -15.05
C VAL A 7 12.45 -1.60 -14.29
N PRO A 8 11.87 -1.78 -13.11
CA PRO A 8 12.05 -3.04 -12.38
C PRO A 8 11.32 -4.18 -13.11
N PRO A 9 11.61 -5.45 -12.76
CA PRO A 9 10.85 -6.58 -13.25
C PRO A 9 9.36 -6.39 -12.97
N LEU A 10 8.53 -6.56 -14.00
CA LEU A 10 7.08 -6.45 -13.90
C LEU A 10 6.49 -7.83 -13.59
N ALA A 11 5.71 -7.93 -12.52
CA ALA A 11 4.87 -9.08 -12.28
C ALA A 11 3.56 -8.95 -13.08
N GLU A 12 2.96 -10.08 -13.43
CA GLU A 12 1.70 -10.13 -14.18
C GLU A 12 0.63 -10.85 -13.36
N LEU A 13 -0.55 -10.27 -13.33
CA LEU A 13 -1.73 -10.83 -12.67
C LEU A 13 -2.93 -10.73 -13.61
N ALA A 14 -3.53 -11.86 -13.96
CA ALA A 14 -4.79 -11.86 -14.67
C ALA A 14 -5.95 -11.92 -13.67
N ALA A 15 -6.91 -11.02 -13.83
CA ALA A 15 -8.17 -11.08 -13.08
C ALA A 15 -8.93 -12.36 -13.40
N ALA A 16 -9.61 -12.93 -12.39
CA ALA A 16 -10.48 -14.06 -12.65
C ALA A 16 -11.61 -13.65 -13.61
N PRO A 17 -12.01 -14.49 -14.56
CA PRO A 17 -13.04 -14.14 -15.56
C PRO A 17 -14.40 -13.76 -14.96
N ALA A 18 -14.65 -14.21 -13.73
CA ALA A 18 -15.89 -13.90 -13.01
C ALA A 18 -15.89 -12.51 -12.39
N TRP A 19 -14.73 -11.84 -12.21
CA TRP A 19 -14.68 -10.52 -11.58
C TRP A 19 -15.37 -9.47 -12.45
N ARG A 20 -16.17 -8.66 -11.79
CA ARG A 20 -16.90 -7.52 -12.39
C ARG A 20 -16.41 -6.19 -11.84
N THR A 21 -15.88 -6.22 -10.61
CA THR A 21 -15.49 -5.01 -9.89
C THR A 21 -14.28 -5.30 -9.02
N VAL A 22 -13.28 -4.45 -9.11
CA VAL A 22 -12.09 -4.50 -8.26
C VAL A 22 -11.86 -3.16 -7.59
N ASP A 23 -11.46 -3.18 -6.33
CA ASP A 23 -11.21 -2.00 -5.51
C ASP A 23 -9.71 -1.85 -5.22
N PHE A 24 -9.22 -0.60 -5.21
CA PHE A 24 -7.86 -0.25 -4.84
C PHE A 24 -7.89 0.70 -3.65
N ILE A 25 -7.09 0.41 -2.63
CA ILE A 25 -6.87 1.23 -1.44
C ILE A 25 -5.38 1.26 -1.11
N SER A 26 -4.91 2.31 -0.43
CA SER A 26 -3.56 2.43 0.11
C SER A 26 -3.49 3.46 1.24
N ASP A 27 -2.35 3.54 1.90
CA ASP A 27 -2.03 4.62 2.84
C ASP A 27 -3.06 4.77 3.99
N LEU A 28 -3.47 3.63 4.56
CA LEU A 28 -4.42 3.60 5.68
C LEU A 28 -3.73 3.89 7.01
N HIS A 29 -2.44 3.58 7.13
CA HIS A 29 -1.63 3.84 8.31
C HIS A 29 -2.26 3.37 9.63
N LEU A 30 -2.91 2.19 9.62
CA LEU A 30 -3.64 1.65 10.76
C LEU A 30 -2.73 1.52 11.98
N ASN A 31 -3.17 2.11 13.08
CA ASN A 31 -2.44 2.15 14.34
C ASN A 31 -3.40 2.26 15.55
N ALA A 32 -2.88 2.05 16.74
CA ALA A 32 -3.69 2.06 17.97
C ALA A 32 -4.26 3.43 18.35
N CYS A 33 -3.70 4.52 17.81
CA CYS A 33 -4.15 5.88 18.13
C CYS A 33 -5.32 6.34 17.26
N ASP A 34 -5.62 5.61 16.16
CA ASP A 34 -6.75 5.92 15.28
C ASP A 34 -7.69 4.71 15.11
N PRO A 35 -8.49 4.39 16.14
CA PRO A 35 -9.47 3.32 16.05
C PRO A 35 -10.63 3.63 15.09
N ALA A 36 -10.84 4.90 14.73
CA ALA A 36 -11.92 5.31 13.83
C ALA A 36 -11.60 4.91 12.38
N THR A 37 -10.37 5.12 11.92
CA THR A 37 -9.91 4.66 10.60
C THR A 37 -9.94 3.14 10.53
N PHE A 38 -9.48 2.43 11.58
CA PHE A 38 -9.60 0.97 11.65
C PHE A 38 -11.06 0.51 11.51
N ALA A 39 -12.00 1.12 12.24
CA ALA A 39 -13.41 0.75 12.18
C ALA A 39 -14.04 1.05 10.79
N THR A 40 -13.64 2.13 10.15
CA THR A 40 -14.07 2.46 8.78
C THR A 40 -13.57 1.43 7.77
N TRP A 41 -12.29 1.05 7.85
CA TRP A 41 -11.71 0.02 7.02
C TRP A 41 -12.37 -1.36 7.23
N GLN A 42 -12.62 -1.73 8.50
CA GLN A 42 -13.30 -2.98 8.82
C GLN A 42 -14.70 -3.03 8.20
N ARG A 43 -15.51 -1.97 8.37
CA ARG A 43 -16.85 -1.88 7.76
C ARG A 43 -16.79 -1.95 6.24
N TYR A 44 -15.82 -1.26 5.63
CA TYR A 44 -15.62 -1.31 4.19
C TYR A 44 -15.34 -2.73 3.72
N LEU A 45 -14.38 -3.44 4.30
CA LEU A 45 -14.08 -4.83 3.93
C LEU A 45 -15.25 -5.78 4.15
N GLN A 46 -16.12 -5.52 5.13
CA GLN A 46 -17.32 -6.33 5.38
C GLN A 46 -18.42 -6.09 4.35
N ALA A 47 -18.50 -4.89 3.78
CA ALA A 47 -19.67 -4.44 3.00
C ALA A 47 -19.37 -4.23 1.51
N THR A 48 -18.10 -4.11 1.09
CA THR A 48 -17.78 -3.84 -0.32
C THR A 48 -18.36 -4.92 -1.24
N PRO A 49 -19.00 -4.52 -2.37
CA PRO A 49 -19.48 -5.45 -3.38
C PRO A 49 -18.38 -5.89 -4.35
N ALA A 50 -17.13 -5.45 -4.17
CA ALA A 50 -16.02 -5.81 -5.04
C ALA A 50 -15.73 -7.32 -4.99
N ASP A 51 -15.30 -7.88 -6.09
CA ASP A 51 -14.83 -9.28 -6.20
C ASP A 51 -13.40 -9.40 -5.64
N ALA A 52 -12.61 -8.34 -5.79
CA ALA A 52 -11.23 -8.29 -5.32
C ALA A 52 -10.89 -6.92 -4.71
N VAL A 53 -10.01 -6.92 -3.71
CA VAL A 53 -9.44 -5.71 -3.10
C VAL A 53 -7.93 -5.76 -3.17
N PHE A 54 -7.34 -4.70 -3.74
CA PHE A 54 -5.92 -4.49 -3.86
C PHE A 54 -5.49 -3.43 -2.85
N ILE A 55 -4.67 -3.83 -1.87
CA ILE A 55 -4.06 -2.95 -0.88
C ILE A 55 -2.67 -2.59 -1.41
N LEU A 56 -2.51 -1.37 -1.93
CA LEU A 56 -1.28 -0.93 -2.59
C LEU A 56 -0.29 -0.28 -1.62
N GLY A 57 -0.06 -0.93 -0.48
CA GLY A 57 0.94 -0.55 0.52
C GLY A 57 0.43 0.40 1.59
N ASP A 58 1.23 0.52 2.65
CA ASP A 58 1.00 1.37 3.80
C ASP A 58 -0.39 1.14 4.46
N LEU A 59 -0.80 -0.14 4.53
CA LEU A 59 -1.95 -0.54 5.35
C LEU A 59 -1.67 -0.27 6.82
N PHE A 60 -0.46 -0.59 7.27
CA PHE A 60 -0.02 -0.39 8.65
C PHE A 60 0.83 0.88 8.76
N GLU A 61 0.69 1.58 9.89
CA GLU A 61 1.57 2.70 10.19
C GLU A 61 3.04 2.27 10.30
N VAL A 62 3.28 1.08 10.80
CA VAL A 62 4.58 0.44 10.82
C VAL A 62 4.41 -1.08 10.99
N TRP A 63 5.21 -1.86 10.25
CA TRP A 63 5.30 -3.31 10.43
C TRP A 63 6.74 -3.71 10.69
N VAL A 64 6.99 -4.41 11.79
CA VAL A 64 8.34 -4.76 12.22
C VAL A 64 8.64 -6.26 12.15
N GLY A 65 7.72 -7.02 11.56
CA GLY A 65 7.80 -8.48 11.38
C GLY A 65 6.50 -9.17 11.78
N ASP A 66 6.25 -10.35 11.24
CA ASP A 66 4.98 -11.06 11.36
C ASP A 66 4.69 -11.54 12.78
N ASP A 67 5.72 -11.71 13.59
CA ASP A 67 5.59 -12.02 15.02
C ASP A 67 4.95 -10.88 15.84
N ALA A 68 4.91 -9.64 15.31
CA ALA A 68 4.17 -8.55 15.92
C ALA A 68 2.64 -8.79 15.91
N ALA A 69 2.14 -9.56 14.93
CA ALA A 69 0.74 -9.95 14.85
C ALA A 69 0.43 -11.23 15.62
N SER A 70 1.46 -11.95 16.07
CA SER A 70 1.27 -13.15 16.88
C SER A 70 0.71 -12.73 18.23
N ALA A 71 -0.58 -13.00 18.48
CA ALA A 71 -1.17 -12.75 19.77
C ALA A 71 -0.35 -13.51 20.82
N ARG A 72 0.04 -12.83 21.88
CA ARG A 72 0.36 -13.51 23.12
C ARG A 72 -0.95 -14.15 23.58
N ILE A 73 -1.08 -15.45 23.30
CA ILE A 73 -2.21 -16.29 23.71
C ILE A 73 -2.45 -16.18 25.22
N ASP A 74 -1.44 -15.73 25.97
CA ASP A 74 -1.42 -15.67 27.43
C ASP A 74 -1.89 -14.32 28.02
N SER A 75 -2.32 -13.34 27.21
CA SER A 75 -2.86 -12.08 27.72
C SER A 75 -4.21 -11.76 27.09
N PRO A 76 -5.32 -12.07 27.76
CA PRO A 76 -6.66 -11.81 27.23
C PRO A 76 -7.04 -10.32 27.13
N MET A 77 -6.17 -9.40 27.54
CA MET A 77 -6.53 -7.98 27.72
C MET A 77 -5.98 -6.98 26.71
N THR A 78 -5.12 -7.37 25.76
CA THR A 78 -4.66 -6.41 24.74
C THR A 78 -4.37 -7.10 23.42
N THR A 79 -5.38 -7.19 22.58
CA THR A 79 -5.18 -7.56 21.17
C THR A 79 -4.46 -6.39 20.48
N SER A 80 -3.26 -6.62 19.91
CA SER A 80 -2.57 -5.58 19.15
C SER A 80 -3.38 -5.20 17.89
N VAL A 81 -3.17 -3.99 17.38
CA VAL A 81 -3.82 -3.53 16.14
C VAL A 81 -3.45 -4.44 14.98
N GLU A 82 -2.19 -4.87 14.92
CA GLU A 82 -1.68 -5.78 13.89
C GLU A 82 -2.48 -7.10 13.90
N HIS A 83 -2.70 -7.67 15.07
CA HIS A 83 -3.50 -8.89 15.21
C HIS A 83 -4.97 -8.66 14.81
N ALA A 84 -5.56 -7.53 15.19
CA ALA A 84 -6.92 -7.19 14.82
C ALA A 84 -7.05 -7.03 13.29
N CYS A 85 -6.07 -6.39 12.65
CA CYS A 85 -6.02 -6.24 11.18
C CYS A 85 -5.92 -7.61 10.49
N VAL A 86 -5.03 -8.49 10.94
CA VAL A 86 -4.88 -9.85 10.39
C VAL A 86 -6.21 -10.62 10.47
N ARG A 87 -6.92 -10.51 11.59
CA ARG A 87 -8.24 -11.15 11.75
C ARG A 87 -9.28 -10.60 10.78
N VAL A 88 -9.33 -9.28 10.60
CA VAL A 88 -10.25 -8.63 9.65
C VAL A 88 -9.95 -9.06 8.22
N MET A 89 -8.68 -9.05 7.81
CA MET A 89 -8.26 -9.50 6.48
C MET A 89 -8.63 -10.96 6.23
N ARG A 90 -8.40 -11.83 7.22
CA ARG A 90 -8.74 -13.26 7.11
C ARG A 90 -10.24 -13.46 6.91
N GLN A 91 -11.08 -12.75 7.67
CA GLN A 91 -12.53 -12.80 7.48
C GLN A 91 -12.97 -12.27 6.11
N ALA A 92 -12.29 -11.25 5.61
CA ALA A 92 -12.57 -10.71 4.27
C ALA A 92 -12.14 -11.69 3.17
N ALA A 93 -11.03 -12.41 3.34
CA ALA A 93 -10.52 -13.39 2.38
C ALA A 93 -11.46 -14.59 2.15
N ASP A 94 -12.37 -14.87 3.09
CA ASP A 94 -13.43 -15.88 2.89
C ASP A 94 -14.42 -15.49 1.77
N ARG A 95 -14.48 -14.21 1.39
CA ARG A 95 -15.44 -13.64 0.44
C ARG A 95 -14.81 -12.88 -0.71
N LEU A 96 -13.65 -12.26 -0.50
CA LEU A 96 -12.95 -11.42 -1.44
C LEU A 96 -11.63 -12.05 -1.87
N ALA A 97 -11.23 -11.85 -3.12
CA ALA A 97 -9.83 -12.03 -3.48
C ALA A 97 -9.02 -10.85 -2.92
N LEU A 98 -8.14 -11.11 -1.95
CA LEU A 98 -7.31 -10.08 -1.34
C LEU A 98 -5.89 -10.11 -1.89
N PHE A 99 -5.40 -8.93 -2.23
CA PHE A 99 -4.04 -8.70 -2.69
C PHE A 99 -3.39 -7.62 -1.83
N PHE A 100 -2.15 -7.86 -1.44
CA PHE A 100 -1.36 -6.92 -0.65
C PHE A 100 -0.04 -6.64 -1.36
N MET A 101 0.30 -5.39 -1.51
CA MET A 101 1.58 -4.89 -2.02
C MET A 101 2.29 -4.15 -0.89
N HIS A 102 3.59 -4.29 -0.78
CA HIS A 102 4.37 -3.58 0.21
C HIS A 102 4.42 -2.07 -0.05
N GLY A 103 4.11 -1.26 0.95
CA GLY A 103 4.47 0.15 1.02
C GLY A 103 5.81 0.38 1.71
N ASN A 104 6.09 1.63 2.05
CA ASN A 104 7.32 2.00 2.76
C ASN A 104 7.22 1.83 4.28
N ARG A 105 6.03 1.57 4.82
CA ARG A 105 5.78 1.36 6.25
C ARG A 105 5.67 -0.12 6.61
N ASP A 106 5.29 -0.96 5.66
CA ASP A 106 4.91 -2.35 5.92
C ASP A 106 5.64 -3.36 5.01
N PHE A 107 6.80 -3.01 4.50
CA PHE A 107 7.63 -3.85 3.63
C PHE A 107 8.19 -5.12 4.28
N LEU A 108 8.02 -5.29 5.59
CA LEU A 108 8.40 -6.49 6.34
C LEU A 108 7.25 -7.48 6.55
N VAL A 109 6.07 -7.20 5.96
CA VAL A 109 4.98 -8.18 5.90
C VAL A 109 5.43 -9.38 5.08
N GLY A 110 5.42 -10.56 5.69
CA GLY A 110 5.95 -11.77 5.07
C GLY A 110 4.94 -12.56 4.24
N PRO A 111 5.41 -13.32 3.24
CA PRO A 111 4.54 -14.13 2.39
C PRO A 111 3.82 -15.24 3.16
N ALA A 112 4.42 -15.76 4.24
CA ALA A 112 3.80 -16.79 5.06
C ALA A 112 2.56 -16.26 5.80
N LEU A 113 2.63 -15.03 6.32
CA LEU A 113 1.49 -14.38 6.94
C LEU A 113 0.39 -14.12 5.93
N MET A 114 0.72 -13.61 4.74
CA MET A 114 -0.27 -13.38 3.69
C MET A 114 -0.97 -14.68 3.28
N ALA A 115 -0.23 -15.78 3.13
CA ALA A 115 -0.81 -17.09 2.85
C ALA A 115 -1.74 -17.58 3.99
N GLN A 116 -1.38 -17.34 5.26
CA GLN A 116 -2.25 -17.68 6.41
C GLN A 116 -3.54 -16.85 6.45
N ILE A 117 -3.49 -15.62 5.98
CA ILE A 117 -4.65 -14.74 5.84
C ILE A 117 -5.55 -15.20 4.68
N GLY A 118 -5.00 -15.82 3.64
CA GLY A 118 -5.67 -16.10 2.39
C GLY A 118 -5.54 -14.95 1.38
N ALA A 119 -4.55 -14.06 1.58
CA ALA A 119 -4.23 -12.96 0.68
C ALA A 119 -2.98 -13.27 -0.16
N ALA A 120 -2.90 -12.72 -1.36
CA ALA A 120 -1.71 -12.82 -2.20
C ALA A 120 -0.80 -11.61 -2.00
N LEU A 121 0.51 -11.87 -1.77
CA LEU A 121 1.53 -10.83 -1.74
C LEU A 121 1.95 -10.50 -3.17
N LEU A 122 1.79 -9.23 -3.55
CA LEU A 122 2.16 -8.73 -4.88
C LEU A 122 3.58 -8.15 -4.89
N SER A 123 4.29 -8.31 -5.99
CA SER A 123 5.48 -7.53 -6.29
C SER A 123 5.11 -6.08 -6.63
N ASP A 124 6.01 -5.15 -6.37
CA ASP A 124 5.90 -3.76 -6.81
C ASP A 124 6.97 -3.46 -7.88
N PRO A 125 6.56 -3.19 -9.14
CA PRO A 125 5.18 -3.07 -9.65
C PRO A 125 4.56 -4.40 -10.13
N THR A 126 3.22 -4.41 -10.24
CA THR A 126 2.44 -5.51 -10.84
C THR A 126 1.53 -4.96 -11.94
N VAL A 127 1.42 -5.68 -13.06
CA VAL A 127 0.44 -5.42 -14.11
C VAL A 127 -0.79 -6.29 -13.88
N LEU A 128 -1.92 -5.65 -13.65
CA LEU A 128 -3.22 -6.31 -13.60
C LEU A 128 -3.86 -6.29 -14.99
N THR A 129 -4.24 -7.45 -15.51
CA THR A 129 -5.12 -7.54 -16.68
C THR A 129 -6.55 -7.74 -16.19
N PHE A 130 -7.43 -6.77 -16.44
CA PHE A 130 -8.85 -6.79 -16.07
C PHE A 130 -9.69 -6.26 -17.23
N ALA A 131 -10.72 -7.00 -17.64
CA ALA A 131 -11.60 -6.67 -18.77
C ALA A 131 -10.80 -6.34 -20.05
N ASP A 132 -9.84 -7.20 -20.41
CA ASP A 132 -8.94 -7.08 -21.56
C ASP A 132 -8.07 -5.80 -21.58
N GLN A 133 -8.02 -5.07 -20.48
CA GLN A 133 -7.16 -3.90 -20.31
C GLN A 133 -6.06 -4.16 -19.28
N ARG A 134 -4.92 -3.48 -19.49
CA ARG A 134 -3.75 -3.57 -18.61
C ARG A 134 -3.67 -2.35 -17.72
N TRP A 135 -3.46 -2.59 -16.43
CA TRP A 135 -3.38 -1.59 -15.37
C TRP A 135 -2.09 -1.79 -14.62
N LEU A 136 -1.23 -0.77 -14.57
CA LEU A 136 0.00 -0.86 -13.78
C LEU A 136 -0.31 -0.45 -12.34
N LEU A 137 0.05 -1.32 -11.40
CA LEU A 137 -0.12 -1.11 -9.97
C LEU A 137 1.24 -0.93 -9.31
N SER A 138 1.36 0.05 -8.43
CA SER A 138 2.56 0.30 -7.63
C SER A 138 2.16 0.96 -6.31
N HIS A 139 2.97 0.82 -5.26
CA HIS A 139 2.83 1.71 -4.12
C HIS A 139 3.19 3.16 -4.51
N GLY A 140 4.22 3.35 -5.32
CA GLY A 140 4.61 4.66 -5.86
C GLY A 140 5.92 5.21 -5.31
N ASP A 141 6.37 4.75 -4.15
CA ASP A 141 7.59 5.22 -3.47
C ASP A 141 8.87 5.04 -4.31
N ALA A 142 8.91 4.01 -5.15
CA ALA A 142 10.02 3.76 -6.06
C ALA A 142 10.16 4.81 -7.16
N LEU A 143 9.09 5.55 -7.44
CA LEU A 143 9.02 6.57 -8.50
C LEU A 143 9.33 7.99 -7.99
N CYS A 144 9.50 8.19 -6.68
CA CYS A 144 9.88 9.48 -6.07
C CYS A 144 11.40 9.69 -6.17
N LEU A 145 11.92 9.90 -7.39
CA LEU A 145 13.35 9.91 -7.69
C LEU A 145 14.08 11.15 -7.17
N ASN A 146 13.37 12.23 -6.88
CA ASN A 146 13.95 13.47 -6.38
C ASN A 146 14.46 13.37 -4.93
N ASP A 147 14.00 12.39 -4.15
CA ASP A 147 14.52 12.10 -2.81
C ASP A 147 15.58 10.98 -2.87
N ALA A 148 16.79 11.36 -3.27
CA ALA A 148 17.91 10.42 -3.39
C ALA A 148 18.23 9.71 -2.06
N GLY A 149 18.11 10.42 -0.93
CA GLY A 149 18.33 9.86 0.40
C GLY A 149 17.30 8.79 0.75
N TYR A 150 16.03 9.05 0.43
CA TYR A 150 14.98 8.06 0.59
C TYR A 150 15.22 6.84 -0.33
N GLN A 151 15.59 7.04 -1.60
CA GLN A 151 15.84 5.93 -2.53
C GLN A 151 17.03 5.06 -2.08
N GLU A 152 18.06 5.65 -1.48
CA GLU A 152 19.17 4.88 -0.89
C GLU A 152 18.70 4.06 0.32
N PHE A 153 17.97 4.69 1.23
CA PHE A 153 17.36 4.02 2.38
C PHE A 153 16.43 2.88 1.93
N ARG A 154 15.56 3.12 0.95
CA ARG A 154 14.64 2.12 0.38
C ARG A 154 15.39 0.90 -0.14
N ARG A 155 16.47 1.11 -0.90
CA ARG A 155 17.31 0.01 -1.41
C ARG A 155 17.97 -0.79 -0.29
N LEU A 156 18.43 -0.11 0.75
CA LEU A 156 19.05 -0.75 1.91
C LEU A 156 18.04 -1.66 2.64
N VAL A 157 16.91 -1.11 3.08
CA VAL A 157 15.95 -1.83 3.95
C VAL A 157 15.17 -2.92 3.22
N ARG A 158 15.09 -2.85 1.89
CA ARG A 158 14.50 -3.91 1.08
C ARG A 158 15.50 -4.99 0.66
N SER A 159 16.79 -4.85 1.02
CA SER A 159 17.77 -5.90 0.76
C SER A 159 17.54 -7.13 1.67
N PRO A 160 17.68 -8.36 1.15
CA PRO A 160 17.47 -9.57 1.94
C PRO A 160 18.37 -9.65 3.17
N ASP A 161 19.61 -9.14 3.07
CA ASP A 161 20.57 -9.18 4.18
C ASP A 161 20.15 -8.27 5.31
N TRP A 162 19.73 -7.03 4.99
CA TRP A 162 19.23 -6.10 6.01
C TRP A 162 17.96 -6.64 6.69
N GLN A 163 17.00 -7.14 5.91
CA GLN A 163 15.75 -7.69 6.46
C GLN A 163 16.02 -8.88 7.38
N ARG A 164 16.91 -9.78 6.99
CA ARG A 164 17.29 -10.92 7.81
C ARG A 164 17.95 -10.49 9.12
N ALA A 165 18.90 -9.55 9.05
CA ALA A 165 19.56 -9.00 10.23
C ALA A 165 18.61 -8.23 11.14
N PHE A 166 17.68 -7.48 10.58
CA PHE A 166 16.65 -6.74 11.34
C PHE A 166 15.68 -7.70 12.04
N LEU A 167 15.13 -8.67 11.32
CA LEU A 167 14.16 -9.64 11.85
C LEU A 167 14.76 -10.61 12.87
N ALA A 168 16.08 -10.81 12.88
CA ALA A 168 16.77 -11.59 13.90
C ALA A 168 16.83 -10.90 15.28
N ARG A 169 16.52 -9.59 15.36
CA ARG A 169 16.50 -8.84 16.63
C ARG A 169 15.23 -9.14 17.42
N PRO A 170 15.28 -9.02 18.76
CA PRO A 170 14.09 -9.08 19.58
C PRO A 170 13.00 -8.09 19.13
N LEU A 171 11.73 -8.48 19.23
CA LEU A 171 10.59 -7.63 18.78
C LEU A 171 10.63 -6.22 19.41
N ALA A 172 10.92 -6.12 20.71
CA ALA A 172 10.99 -4.84 21.41
C ALA A 172 12.07 -3.90 20.83
N GLU A 173 13.23 -4.43 20.42
CA GLU A 173 14.28 -3.64 19.78
C GLU A 173 13.83 -3.15 18.39
N ARG A 174 13.18 -4.01 17.61
CA ARG A 174 12.65 -3.65 16.30
C ARG A 174 11.60 -2.55 16.39
N GLN A 175 10.71 -2.64 17.38
CA GLN A 175 9.70 -1.61 17.66
C GLN A 175 10.34 -0.27 18.05
N ALA A 176 11.37 -0.29 18.91
CA ALA A 176 12.09 0.92 19.30
C ALA A 176 12.79 1.58 18.11
N LEU A 177 13.49 0.79 17.28
CA LEU A 177 14.16 1.28 16.07
C LEU A 177 13.15 1.88 15.07
N ALA A 178 12.05 1.21 14.82
CA ALA A 178 11.01 1.69 13.91
C ALA A 178 10.40 3.01 14.40
N LYS A 179 10.16 3.15 15.71
CA LYS A 179 9.69 4.40 16.32
C LYS A 179 10.69 5.54 16.14
N ASP A 180 11.99 5.27 16.28
CA ASP A 180 13.04 6.28 16.10
C ASP A 180 13.15 6.72 14.64
N MET A 181 13.13 5.78 13.71
CA MET A 181 13.13 6.06 12.26
C MET A 181 11.93 6.91 11.86
N ARG A 182 10.75 6.62 12.42
CA ARG A 182 9.54 7.41 12.19
C ARG A 182 9.70 8.84 12.69
N ARG A 183 10.17 9.05 13.94
CA ARG A 183 10.41 10.40 14.46
C ARG A 183 11.34 11.22 13.57
N GLN A 184 12.38 10.59 13.05
CA GLN A 184 13.33 11.25 12.14
C GLN A 184 12.65 11.62 10.81
N SER A 185 11.80 10.75 10.27
CA SER A 185 11.04 11.02 9.04
C SER A 185 10.05 12.18 9.25
N GLU A 186 9.31 12.20 10.36
CA GLU A 186 8.38 13.27 10.70
C GLU A 186 9.10 14.61 10.92
N ALA A 187 10.24 14.60 11.61
CA ALA A 187 11.04 15.81 11.78
C ALA A 187 11.51 16.40 10.44
N ARG A 188 11.86 15.54 9.46
CA ARG A 188 12.19 15.99 8.10
C ARG A 188 10.98 16.59 7.39
N LYS A 189 9.77 16.00 7.55
CA LYS A 189 8.52 16.56 7.00
C LYS A 189 8.27 17.98 7.49
N HIS A 190 8.47 18.22 8.76
CA HIS A 190 8.30 19.55 9.36
C HIS A 190 9.38 20.57 8.99
N SER A 191 10.51 20.15 8.44
CA SER A 191 11.58 21.06 7.99
C SER A 191 11.30 21.72 6.61
N GLY A 192 10.12 21.52 6.04
CA GLY A 192 9.71 22.16 4.76
C GLY A 192 10.31 21.50 3.52
N ILE A 193 10.90 20.34 3.63
CA ILE A 193 11.32 19.54 2.47
C ILE A 193 10.06 19.00 1.82
N ASP A 194 9.75 19.48 0.62
CA ASP A 194 8.68 18.92 -0.20
C ASP A 194 9.09 17.50 -0.60
N TYR A 195 8.37 16.51 -0.08
CA TYR A 195 8.48 15.14 -0.57
C TYR A 195 7.92 15.12 -1.98
N GLY A 196 8.80 15.19 -2.95
CA GLY A 196 8.47 15.32 -4.34
C GLY A 196 7.40 14.32 -4.79
N ASP A 197 6.66 14.70 -5.80
CA ASP A 197 5.75 13.78 -6.48
C ASP A 197 6.55 12.73 -7.25
N VAL A 198 5.88 11.71 -7.77
CA VAL A 198 6.51 10.71 -8.64
C VAL A 198 7.10 11.37 -9.90
N ASP A 199 8.26 10.89 -10.34
CA ASP A 199 8.90 11.39 -11.57
C ASP A 199 8.08 11.01 -12.81
N ALA A 200 7.61 12.02 -13.53
CA ALA A 200 6.72 11.83 -14.67
C ALA A 200 7.39 11.09 -15.83
N ALA A 201 8.71 11.22 -16.00
CA ALA A 201 9.44 10.51 -17.05
C ALA A 201 9.57 9.03 -16.69
N ALA A 202 9.87 8.73 -15.44
CA ALA A 202 9.93 7.34 -14.93
C ALA A 202 8.55 6.67 -15.02
N VAL A 203 7.47 7.38 -14.67
CA VAL A 203 6.09 6.86 -14.82
C VAL A 203 5.82 6.47 -16.27
N ARG A 204 6.14 7.35 -17.24
CA ARG A 204 5.94 7.03 -18.68
C ARG A 204 6.75 5.81 -19.11
N GLN A 205 8.00 5.68 -18.63
CA GLN A 205 8.85 4.51 -18.93
C GLN A 205 8.22 3.22 -18.38
N TRP A 206 7.72 3.24 -17.15
CA TRP A 206 7.08 2.09 -16.56
C TRP A 206 5.78 1.71 -17.29
N LEU A 207 4.94 2.69 -17.62
CA LEU A 207 3.71 2.47 -18.40
C LEU A 207 4.00 1.88 -19.78
N SER A 208 5.03 2.40 -20.46
CA SER A 208 5.47 1.87 -21.76
C SER A 208 5.95 0.42 -21.65
N ALA A 209 6.80 0.12 -20.69
CA ALA A 209 7.30 -1.25 -20.45
C ALA A 209 6.19 -2.22 -20.08
N ALA A 210 5.20 -1.75 -19.30
CA ALA A 210 4.03 -2.52 -18.90
C ALA A 210 3.00 -2.69 -20.02
N SER A 211 3.12 -1.94 -21.13
CA SER A 211 2.06 -1.81 -22.14
C SER A 211 0.70 -1.49 -21.50
N ALA A 212 0.71 -0.65 -20.46
CA ALA A 212 -0.46 -0.24 -19.69
C ALA A 212 -0.68 1.27 -19.85
N PRO A 213 -1.92 1.74 -20.17
CA PRO A 213 -2.20 3.18 -20.32
C PRO A 213 -2.38 3.90 -18.96
N VAL A 214 -2.57 3.16 -17.89
CA VAL A 214 -2.90 3.74 -16.58
C VAL A 214 -2.02 3.15 -15.48
N LEU A 215 -1.44 4.05 -14.65
CA LEU A 215 -0.82 3.72 -13.38
C LEU A 215 -1.79 4.03 -12.24
N ILE A 216 -1.97 3.11 -11.31
CA ILE A 216 -2.66 3.33 -10.03
C ILE A 216 -1.62 3.20 -8.92
N HIS A 217 -1.51 4.23 -8.06
CA HIS A 217 -0.53 4.24 -6.98
C HIS A 217 -0.98 5.04 -5.75
N GLY A 218 -0.34 4.82 -4.61
CA GLY A 218 -0.50 5.54 -3.35
C GLY A 218 0.66 6.48 -3.04
N HIS A 219 1.14 6.41 -1.79
CA HIS A 219 2.35 7.01 -1.24
C HIS A 219 2.36 8.55 -1.12
N THR A 220 1.94 9.27 -2.14
CA THR A 220 2.06 10.72 -2.16
C THR A 220 0.92 11.45 -1.43
N HIS A 221 -0.15 10.74 -1.08
CA HIS A 221 -1.35 11.26 -0.39
C HIS A 221 -1.98 12.49 -1.09
N LYS A 222 -1.86 12.56 -2.42
CA LYS A 222 -2.38 13.67 -3.25
C LYS A 222 -3.40 13.10 -4.23
N PRO A 223 -4.62 12.70 -3.77
CA PRO A 223 -5.58 12.00 -4.60
C PRO A 223 -6.00 12.85 -5.80
N ALA A 224 -5.67 12.36 -6.99
CA ALA A 224 -5.96 13.03 -8.26
C ALA A 224 -5.87 12.04 -9.42
N ARG A 225 -6.41 12.45 -10.57
CA ARG A 225 -6.07 11.90 -11.88
C ARG A 225 -5.17 12.88 -12.60
N HIS A 226 -4.03 12.42 -13.07
CA HIS A 226 -3.10 13.21 -13.87
C HIS A 226 -3.07 12.68 -15.30
N ASP A 227 -3.36 13.54 -16.26
CA ASP A 227 -3.14 13.25 -17.67
C ASP A 227 -1.64 13.43 -17.97
N LEU A 228 -1.04 12.39 -18.50
CA LEU A 228 0.38 12.38 -18.88
C LEU A 228 0.58 12.63 -20.37
N GLY A 229 -0.49 12.83 -21.14
CA GLY A 229 -0.48 12.94 -22.61
C GLY A 229 -0.29 11.59 -23.31
N GLY A 230 -0.60 11.55 -24.60
CA GLY A 230 -0.45 10.33 -25.41
C GLY A 230 -1.36 9.17 -24.97
N GLY A 231 -2.48 9.46 -24.31
CA GLY A 231 -3.39 8.44 -23.78
C GLY A 231 -2.94 7.81 -22.46
N LEU A 232 -1.82 8.27 -21.88
CA LEU A 232 -1.32 7.79 -20.60
C LEU A 232 -1.87 8.63 -19.45
N SER A 233 -2.16 7.99 -18.33
CA SER A 233 -2.59 8.67 -17.11
C SER A 233 -2.11 7.97 -15.84
N ARG A 234 -2.10 8.68 -14.73
CA ARG A 234 -1.92 8.11 -13.40
C ARG A 234 -3.05 8.51 -12.46
N TRP A 235 -3.44 7.59 -11.62
CA TRP A 235 -4.41 7.79 -10.56
C TRP A 235 -3.73 7.60 -9.22
N VAL A 236 -3.81 8.63 -8.38
CA VAL A 236 -3.23 8.63 -7.04
C VAL A 236 -4.32 8.31 -6.04
N LEU A 237 -4.09 7.32 -5.19
CA LEU A 237 -4.98 6.98 -4.08
C LEU A 237 -4.82 7.99 -2.95
N GLY A 238 -5.90 8.25 -2.21
CA GLY A 238 -5.89 9.06 -1.00
C GLY A 238 -5.44 8.27 0.21
N ASP A 239 -4.93 8.99 1.21
CA ASP A 239 -4.73 8.48 2.56
C ASP A 239 -6.05 8.40 3.32
N TRP A 240 -6.10 7.55 4.35
CA TRP A 240 -7.24 7.42 5.23
C TRP A 240 -6.94 8.05 6.58
N ASP A 241 -7.79 8.97 7.01
CA ASP A 241 -7.68 9.65 8.31
C ASP A 241 -9.08 10.08 8.76
N SER A 242 -9.69 9.25 9.60
CA SER A 242 -11.02 9.50 10.13
C SER A 242 -11.04 10.56 11.26
N LEU A 243 -9.86 10.95 11.77
CA LEU A 243 -9.71 11.95 12.83
C LEU A 243 -9.34 13.34 12.29
N ALA A 244 -9.04 13.45 10.99
CA ALA A 244 -8.75 14.74 10.38
C ALA A 244 -9.92 15.72 10.53
N SER A 245 -9.63 17.03 10.45
CA SER A 245 -10.66 18.08 10.44
C SER A 245 -11.69 17.89 9.32
N VAL A 246 -11.26 17.34 8.19
CA VAL A 246 -12.10 16.78 7.12
C VAL A 246 -11.76 15.31 7.03
N PRO A 247 -12.60 14.41 7.57
CA PRO A 247 -12.33 12.97 7.56
C PRO A 247 -12.18 12.44 6.12
N ARG A 248 -11.18 11.57 5.93
CA ARG A 248 -10.86 11.01 4.63
C ARG A 248 -10.84 9.49 4.68
N ALA A 249 -11.59 8.88 3.81
CA ALA A 249 -11.49 7.47 3.43
C ALA A 249 -12.15 7.30 2.08
N GLU A 250 -11.40 6.81 1.11
CA GLU A 250 -11.91 6.60 -0.24
C GLU A 250 -11.40 5.30 -0.83
N VAL A 251 -12.13 4.79 -1.79
CA VAL A 251 -11.77 3.63 -2.60
C VAL A 251 -11.73 4.07 -4.05
N LEU A 252 -10.74 3.64 -4.79
CA LEU A 252 -10.74 3.72 -6.23
C LEU A 252 -11.29 2.40 -6.78
N ARG A 253 -12.45 2.45 -7.40
CA ARG A 253 -13.15 1.27 -7.95
C ARG A 253 -13.01 1.20 -9.45
N LEU A 254 -12.66 0.03 -9.95
CA LEU A 254 -12.63 -0.29 -11.36
C LEU A 254 -13.74 -1.28 -11.68
N GLY A 255 -14.63 -0.92 -12.59
CA GLY A 255 -15.71 -1.73 -13.10
C GLY A 255 -15.93 -1.50 -14.58
N ALA A 256 -17.07 -1.94 -15.11
CA ALA A 256 -17.42 -1.77 -16.53
C ALA A 256 -17.44 -0.31 -17.00
N GLY A 257 -17.69 0.64 -16.11
CA GLY A 257 -17.68 2.08 -16.40
C GLY A 257 -16.30 2.73 -16.32
N GLY A 258 -15.25 1.97 -16.03
CA GLY A 258 -13.89 2.48 -15.79
C GLY A 258 -13.61 2.72 -14.31
N LEU A 259 -12.66 3.63 -14.01
CA LEU A 259 -12.25 3.99 -12.66
C LEU A 259 -13.14 5.10 -12.09
N GLU A 260 -13.62 4.92 -10.88
CA GLU A 260 -14.37 5.90 -10.10
C GLU A 260 -13.87 5.99 -8.65
N ARG A 261 -13.96 7.18 -8.04
CA ARG A 261 -13.67 7.38 -6.62
C ARG A 261 -14.95 7.28 -5.81
N ILE A 262 -14.89 6.49 -4.75
CA ILE A 262 -16.01 6.25 -3.84
C ILE A 262 -15.59 6.73 -2.46
N ALA A 263 -16.17 7.84 -1.99
CA ALA A 263 -16.00 8.28 -0.61
C ALA A 263 -16.76 7.34 0.34
N LEU A 264 -16.09 6.92 1.40
CA LEU A 264 -16.66 6.06 2.44
C LEU A 264 -17.15 6.83 3.66
N LEU A 265 -16.73 8.07 3.80
CA LEU A 265 -17.16 9.00 4.84
C LEU A 265 -17.85 10.18 4.16
N SER A 266 -18.96 10.61 4.74
CA SER A 266 -19.61 11.86 4.32
C SER A 266 -18.84 13.04 4.91
N PRO A 267 -18.69 14.15 4.16
CA PRO A 267 -18.05 15.38 4.66
C PRO A 267 -18.83 16.00 5.83
#